data_7025e006e38439adde97df083de5af83
#
_entry.id   7025e006e38439adde97df083de5af83
#
_cell.length_a   1.000
_cell.length_b   1.000
_cell.length_c   1.000
_cell.angle_alpha   90.00
_cell.angle_beta   90.00
_cell.angle_gamma   90.00
#
_symmetry.space_group_name_H-M   'P 1'
#
loop_
_entity.id
_entity.type
_entity.pdbx_description
1 polymer ?
#
loop_
_entity_poly.entity_id
_entity_poly.type
_entity_poly.pdbx_seq_one_letter_code
_entity_poly.pdbx_strand_id
1 'polypeptide(L)'
;LTAVKERAPKAYLNEKFLTSPEGRIVRILSEYVEPRARLAHANVKDTIVFFGSARIQSPEEVEAELRQLKNAQALAAQTNSLSKEVAAELEEAIRRAKMHKQLSRYYEEGAELARLLTEWSITKAAHDYEKAQVARSQLAAAQVREQIPYVNVESIKTHSFKQRYVICSGGGPGIMEAANRGAMLAGGKSIGLNIALPFEQMPNSYITDELNFEFHYFFMRKFWFAYLGKALVIFPGGFGTLDELFECLTLIQTGKIRKKMPIVVYGTQFWQKIIDFEMLEYYGMISRQDLSLIHFSDTPQDAFEYIKSELTRLDEGEETFLQSNPHA
;
A
#
# COMPACT_ATOMS: atom_id res chain seq x y z
N LEU A 1 37.24 11.40 47.50
CA LEU A 1 37.10 10.87 46.12
C LEU A 1 35.94 11.62 45.46
N THR A 2 36.25 12.65 44.66
CA THR A 2 35.27 13.37 43.83
C THR A 2 34.82 12.41 42.71
N ALA A 3 33.54 12.06 42.73
CA ALA A 3 32.94 11.24 41.68
C ALA A 3 33.17 11.94 40.33
N VAL A 4 33.78 11.25 39.38
CA VAL A 4 33.96 11.73 38.01
C VAL A 4 32.54 11.90 37.41
N LYS A 5 32.14 13.13 37.10
CA LYS A 5 30.86 13.40 36.46
C LYS A 5 30.92 12.84 35.03
N GLU A 6 30.01 11.94 34.71
CA GLU A 6 29.82 11.49 33.33
C GLU A 6 29.35 12.66 32.44
N ARG A 7 29.74 12.63 31.17
CA ARG A 7 29.25 13.62 30.20
C ARG A 7 27.75 13.44 29.98
N ALA A 8 27.02 14.55 29.95
CA ALA A 8 25.61 14.52 29.59
C ALA A 8 25.44 13.95 28.16
N PRO A 9 24.38 13.16 27.89
CA PRO A 9 24.10 12.66 26.57
C PRO A 9 23.79 13.81 25.61
N LYS A 10 24.16 13.66 24.33
CA LYS A 10 23.70 14.60 23.29
C LYS A 10 22.18 14.53 23.18
N ALA A 11 21.52 15.66 22.92
CA ALA A 11 20.06 15.76 22.92
C ALA A 11 19.37 14.69 22.01
N TYR A 12 19.94 14.42 20.82
CA TYR A 12 19.44 13.41 19.88
C TYR A 12 19.74 11.95 20.27
N LEU A 13 20.49 11.72 21.34
CA LEU A 13 20.72 10.42 21.97
C LEU A 13 20.08 10.33 23.38
N ASN A 14 19.36 11.37 23.79
CA ASN A 14 18.65 11.39 25.06
C ASN A 14 17.24 10.77 24.87
N GLU A 15 17.15 9.47 25.02
CA GLU A 15 15.90 8.72 24.85
C GLU A 15 14.79 9.23 25.80
N LYS A 16 15.14 9.59 27.06
CA LYS A 16 14.19 10.13 28.02
C LYS A 16 13.56 11.45 27.53
N PHE A 17 14.34 12.31 26.89
CA PHE A 17 13.81 13.53 26.26
C PHE A 17 12.99 13.16 25.01
N LEU A 18 13.51 12.31 24.14
CA LEU A 18 12.85 11.96 22.87
C LEU A 18 11.49 11.27 23.09
N THR A 19 11.33 10.51 24.17
CA THR A 19 10.06 9.84 24.52
C THR A 19 9.13 10.70 25.37
N SER A 20 9.58 11.85 25.86
CA SER A 20 8.78 12.80 26.67
C SER A 20 7.75 13.56 25.81
N PRO A 21 6.75 14.23 26.44
CA PRO A 21 5.83 15.13 25.75
C PRO A 21 6.55 16.24 24.96
N GLU A 22 7.64 16.80 25.49
CA GLU A 22 8.44 17.86 24.87
C GLU A 22 9.16 17.38 23.60
N GLY A 23 9.53 16.09 23.55
CA GLY A 23 10.15 15.45 22.38
C GLY A 23 9.18 15.19 21.22
N ARG A 24 7.87 15.46 21.37
CA ARG A 24 6.84 15.10 20.36
C ARG A 24 7.12 15.67 18.97
N ILE A 25 7.53 16.94 18.87
CA ILE A 25 7.81 17.58 17.58
C ILE A 25 8.98 16.88 16.88
N VAL A 26 10.01 16.48 17.64
CA VAL A 26 11.17 15.76 17.09
C VAL A 26 10.74 14.40 16.54
N ARG A 27 9.87 13.67 17.25
CA ARG A 27 9.33 12.39 16.78
C ARG A 27 8.50 12.54 15.50
N ILE A 28 7.63 13.55 15.42
CA ILE A 28 6.85 13.83 14.19
C ILE A 28 7.78 14.11 13.02
N LEU A 29 8.81 14.95 13.21
CA LEU A 29 9.80 15.24 12.18
C LEU A 29 10.60 13.98 11.78
N SER A 30 10.92 13.12 12.75
CA SER A 30 11.61 11.85 12.46
C SER A 30 10.78 10.94 11.55
N GLU A 31 9.47 10.84 11.78
CA GLU A 31 8.55 10.05 10.92
C GLU A 31 8.32 10.68 9.53
N TYR A 32 8.74 11.91 9.31
CA TYR A 32 8.80 12.52 8.00
C TYR A 32 10.17 12.31 7.32
N VAL A 33 11.26 12.55 8.03
CA VAL A 33 12.62 12.60 7.44
C VAL A 33 13.19 11.20 7.23
N GLU A 34 13.03 10.29 8.19
CA GLU A 34 13.59 8.95 8.15
C GLU A 34 12.98 8.10 7.02
N PRO A 35 11.64 7.98 6.86
CA PRO A 35 11.07 7.25 5.75
C PRO A 35 11.47 7.84 4.39
N ARG A 36 11.53 9.17 4.27
CA ARG A 36 11.98 9.83 3.05
C ARG A 36 13.41 9.41 2.67
N ALA A 37 14.30 9.35 3.65
CA ALA A 37 15.70 8.96 3.40
C ALA A 37 15.79 7.49 2.98
N ARG A 38 15.12 6.56 3.68
CA ARG A 38 15.12 5.13 3.34
C ARG A 38 14.51 4.86 1.97
N LEU A 39 13.37 5.46 1.67
CA LEU A 39 12.72 5.34 0.36
C LEU A 39 13.63 5.83 -0.77
N ALA A 40 14.33 6.95 -0.57
CA ALA A 40 15.29 7.47 -1.54
C ALA A 40 16.48 6.52 -1.74
N HIS A 41 17.05 5.97 -0.66
CA HIS A 41 18.13 4.98 -0.74
C HIS A 41 17.68 3.68 -1.43
N ALA A 42 16.45 3.26 -1.20
CA ALA A 42 15.86 2.09 -1.86
C ALA A 42 15.41 2.35 -3.31
N ASN A 43 15.57 3.59 -3.82
CA ASN A 43 15.08 4.05 -5.11
C ASN A 43 13.57 3.85 -5.31
N VAL A 44 12.77 4.08 -4.26
CA VAL A 44 11.31 4.09 -4.33
C VAL A 44 10.84 5.51 -4.62
N LYS A 45 10.09 5.68 -5.71
CA LYS A 45 9.51 6.97 -6.09
C LYS A 45 7.98 6.96 -5.98
N ASP A 46 7.36 5.93 -6.52
CA ASP A 46 5.92 5.82 -6.65
C ASP A 46 5.43 4.45 -6.18
N THR A 47 4.22 4.40 -5.62
CA THR A 47 3.66 3.16 -5.08
C THR A 47 2.25 2.90 -5.62
N ILE A 48 1.87 1.61 -5.64
CA ILE A 48 0.49 1.17 -5.74
C ILE A 48 0.09 0.69 -4.36
N VAL A 49 -0.91 1.35 -3.76
CA VAL A 49 -1.29 1.13 -2.37
C VAL A 49 -2.46 0.16 -2.29
N PHE A 50 -2.33 -0.85 -1.43
CA PHE A 50 -3.35 -1.85 -1.15
C PHE A 50 -3.89 -1.66 0.25
N PHE A 51 -5.21 -1.47 0.35
CA PHE A 51 -5.95 -1.49 1.61
C PHE A 51 -6.98 -2.61 1.62
N GLY A 52 -7.21 -3.15 2.80
CA GLY A 52 -8.19 -4.20 3.03
C GLY A 52 -8.13 -4.72 4.46
N SER A 53 -9.00 -5.66 4.78
CA SER A 53 -9.10 -6.19 6.13
C SER A 53 -7.90 -7.04 6.54
N ALA A 54 -7.37 -6.79 7.73
CA ALA A 54 -6.42 -7.66 8.41
C ALA A 54 -7.03 -9.03 8.84
N ARG A 55 -8.37 -9.18 8.74
CA ARG A 55 -9.10 -10.38 9.17
C ARG A 55 -9.43 -11.34 8.01
N ILE A 56 -9.06 -10.99 6.79
CA ILE A 56 -9.22 -11.87 5.62
C ILE A 56 -7.99 -12.76 5.55
N GLN A 57 -8.14 -13.97 6.07
CA GLN A 57 -7.08 -14.98 6.13
C GLN A 57 -6.90 -15.70 4.80
N SER A 58 -5.77 -16.36 4.62
CA SER A 58 -5.54 -17.26 3.49
C SER A 58 -6.50 -18.45 3.51
N PRO A 59 -6.77 -19.09 2.36
CA PRO A 59 -7.61 -20.30 2.31
C PRO A 59 -7.08 -21.42 3.21
N GLU A 60 -5.75 -21.57 3.30
CA GLU A 60 -5.08 -22.59 4.11
C GLU A 60 -5.30 -22.36 5.61
N GLU A 61 -5.19 -21.13 6.08
CA GLU A 61 -5.43 -20.77 7.49
C GLU A 61 -6.88 -21.01 7.89
N VAL A 62 -7.83 -20.56 7.06
CA VAL A 62 -9.26 -20.77 7.32
C VAL A 62 -9.65 -22.24 7.29
N GLU A 63 -9.07 -23.04 6.39
CA GLU A 63 -9.30 -24.48 6.35
C GLU A 63 -8.70 -25.20 7.56
N ALA A 64 -7.55 -24.76 8.04
CA ALA A 64 -6.96 -25.26 9.27
C ALA A 64 -7.83 -24.94 10.48
N GLU A 65 -8.31 -23.70 10.62
CA GLU A 65 -9.22 -23.26 11.66
C GLU A 65 -10.53 -24.09 11.64
N LEU A 66 -11.15 -24.21 10.47
CA LEU A 66 -12.38 -25.00 10.31
C LEU A 66 -12.19 -26.46 10.68
N ARG A 67 -11.04 -27.06 10.35
CA ARG A 67 -10.72 -28.44 10.77
C ARG A 67 -10.60 -28.55 12.29
N GLN A 68 -9.91 -27.64 12.93
CA GLN A 68 -9.76 -27.62 14.39
C GLN A 68 -11.12 -27.48 15.09
N LEU A 69 -11.95 -26.53 14.67
CA LEU A 69 -13.27 -26.29 15.23
C LEU A 69 -14.19 -27.50 15.08
N LYS A 70 -14.20 -28.16 13.89
CA LYS A 70 -14.98 -29.36 13.63
C LYS A 70 -14.52 -30.55 14.47
N ASN A 71 -13.20 -30.72 14.64
CA ASN A 71 -12.62 -31.77 15.50
C ASN A 71 -13.01 -31.55 16.96
N ALA A 72 -12.95 -30.30 17.44
CA ALA A 72 -13.42 -29.95 18.78
C ALA A 72 -14.90 -30.27 18.96
N GLN A 73 -15.75 -29.96 17.97
CA GLN A 73 -17.16 -30.27 17.98
C GLN A 73 -17.45 -31.80 18.04
N ALA A 74 -16.70 -32.58 17.23
CA ALA A 74 -16.84 -34.03 17.19
C ALA A 74 -16.41 -34.68 18.52
N LEU A 75 -15.29 -34.25 19.09
CA LEU A 75 -14.79 -34.73 20.39
C LEU A 75 -15.80 -34.43 21.51
N ALA A 76 -16.30 -33.24 21.51
CA ALA A 76 -17.29 -32.78 22.47
C ALA A 76 -18.61 -33.56 22.41
N ALA A 77 -19.09 -33.90 21.22
CA ALA A 77 -20.26 -34.74 21.01
C ALA A 77 -20.04 -36.18 21.53
N GLN A 78 -18.83 -36.73 21.39
CA GLN A 78 -18.47 -38.07 21.90
C GLN A 78 -18.41 -38.14 23.42
N THR A 79 -17.96 -37.07 24.06
CA THR A 79 -17.74 -37.06 25.52
C THR A 79 -18.97 -36.58 26.33
N ASN A 80 -20.00 -36.10 25.65
CA ASN A 80 -21.19 -35.48 26.24
C ASN A 80 -20.87 -34.42 27.32
N SER A 81 -19.72 -33.71 27.16
CA SER A 81 -19.06 -32.88 28.19
C SER A 81 -19.31 -31.39 28.05
N LEU A 82 -20.06 -30.94 27.02
CA LEU A 82 -20.26 -29.51 26.77
C LEU A 82 -21.50 -28.96 27.52
N SER A 83 -21.29 -27.82 28.19
CA SER A 83 -22.41 -26.97 28.56
C SER A 83 -23.10 -26.42 27.31
N LYS A 84 -24.38 -26.05 27.43
CA LYS A 84 -25.12 -25.45 26.29
C LYS A 84 -24.49 -24.17 25.80
N GLU A 85 -23.86 -23.38 26.68
CA GLU A 85 -23.17 -22.13 26.37
C GLU A 85 -21.95 -22.40 25.48
N VAL A 86 -21.08 -23.33 25.85
CA VAL A 86 -19.88 -23.68 25.08
C VAL A 86 -20.23 -24.30 23.73
N ALA A 87 -21.31 -25.08 23.66
CA ALA A 87 -21.80 -25.61 22.39
C ALA A 87 -22.25 -24.49 21.43
N ALA A 88 -22.99 -23.49 21.94
CA ALA A 88 -23.42 -22.33 21.17
C ALA A 88 -22.25 -21.47 20.70
N GLU A 89 -21.23 -21.25 21.54
CA GLU A 89 -20.03 -20.53 21.17
C GLU A 89 -19.26 -21.25 20.05
N LEU A 90 -19.16 -22.56 20.10
CA LEU A 90 -18.46 -23.36 19.09
C LEU A 90 -19.23 -23.34 17.74
N GLU A 91 -20.58 -23.44 17.78
CA GLU A 91 -21.39 -23.30 16.56
C GLU A 91 -21.23 -21.92 15.92
N GLU A 92 -21.21 -20.86 16.73
CA GLU A 92 -20.99 -19.50 16.26
C GLU A 92 -19.56 -19.32 15.69
N ALA A 93 -18.52 -19.91 16.30
CA ALA A 93 -17.17 -19.91 15.78
C ALA A 93 -17.09 -20.62 14.42
N ILE A 94 -17.72 -21.77 14.27
CA ILE A 94 -17.80 -22.51 12.99
C ILE A 94 -18.55 -21.67 11.93
N ARG A 95 -19.63 -21.01 12.31
CA ARG A 95 -20.37 -20.13 11.40
C ARG A 95 -19.49 -18.98 10.90
N ARG A 96 -18.76 -18.32 11.80
CA ARG A 96 -17.81 -17.25 11.44
C ARG A 96 -16.69 -17.75 10.52
N ALA A 97 -16.07 -18.87 10.85
CA ALA A 97 -15.02 -19.46 10.02
C ALA A 97 -15.52 -19.84 8.61
N LYS A 98 -16.78 -20.30 8.47
CA LYS A 98 -17.40 -20.52 7.16
C LYS A 98 -17.59 -19.23 6.37
N MET A 99 -17.92 -18.11 7.02
CA MET A 99 -17.99 -16.80 6.37
C MET A 99 -16.59 -16.31 5.96
N HIS A 100 -15.58 -16.48 6.81
CA HIS A 100 -14.19 -16.19 6.48
C HIS A 100 -13.71 -16.99 5.27
N LYS A 101 -14.14 -18.26 5.12
CA LYS A 101 -13.84 -19.07 3.94
C LYS A 101 -14.39 -18.45 2.64
N GLN A 102 -15.54 -17.79 2.67
CA GLN A 102 -16.07 -17.10 1.49
C GLN A 102 -15.25 -15.82 1.15
N LEU A 103 -14.65 -15.20 2.16
CA LEU A 103 -13.84 -14.00 2.00
C LEU A 103 -12.35 -14.31 1.66
N SER A 104 -11.89 -15.54 1.96
CA SER A 104 -10.48 -15.91 1.75
C SER A 104 -10.04 -15.87 0.28
N ARG A 105 -10.99 -15.95 -0.68
CA ARG A 105 -10.69 -15.72 -2.09
C ARG A 105 -10.01 -14.36 -2.32
N TYR A 106 -10.41 -13.33 -1.58
CA TYR A 106 -9.84 -11.99 -1.72
C TYR A 106 -8.37 -11.92 -1.31
N TYR A 107 -7.91 -12.83 -0.44
CA TYR A 107 -6.49 -12.96 -0.11
C TYR A 107 -5.69 -13.41 -1.35
N GLU A 108 -6.10 -14.50 -2.01
CA GLU A 108 -5.42 -14.99 -3.20
C GLU A 108 -5.58 -14.03 -4.39
N GLU A 109 -6.75 -13.45 -4.58
CA GLU A 109 -6.99 -12.44 -5.62
C GLU A 109 -6.15 -11.18 -5.39
N GLY A 110 -5.95 -10.76 -4.13
CA GLY A 110 -5.08 -9.65 -3.75
C GLY A 110 -3.61 -9.93 -4.01
N ALA A 111 -3.14 -11.15 -3.68
CA ALA A 111 -1.79 -11.59 -3.97
C ALA A 111 -1.54 -11.67 -5.49
N GLU A 112 -2.48 -12.22 -6.24
CA GLU A 112 -2.38 -12.32 -7.71
C GLU A 112 -2.35 -10.94 -8.37
N LEU A 113 -3.22 -10.01 -7.98
CA LEU A 113 -3.20 -8.64 -8.51
C LEU A 113 -1.88 -7.93 -8.20
N ALA A 114 -1.37 -8.05 -6.98
CA ALA A 114 -0.09 -7.48 -6.60
C ALA A 114 1.08 -8.09 -7.38
N ARG A 115 1.03 -9.41 -7.67
CA ARG A 115 2.00 -10.11 -8.51
C ARG A 115 2.01 -9.56 -9.94
N LEU A 116 0.84 -9.48 -10.58
CA LEU A 116 0.68 -8.95 -11.95
C LEU A 116 1.19 -7.50 -12.06
N LEU A 117 0.82 -6.65 -11.12
CA LEU A 117 1.24 -5.24 -11.08
C LEU A 117 2.76 -5.13 -10.87
N THR A 118 3.35 -6.00 -10.07
CA THR A 118 4.80 -6.00 -9.81
C THR A 118 5.58 -6.46 -11.04
N GLU A 119 5.17 -7.54 -11.71
CA GLU A 119 5.80 -8.03 -12.95
C GLU A 119 5.76 -6.97 -14.05
N TRP A 120 4.60 -6.34 -14.24
CA TRP A 120 4.47 -5.22 -15.17
C TRP A 120 5.37 -4.05 -14.79
N SER A 121 5.43 -3.69 -13.52
CA SER A 121 6.24 -2.58 -13.01
C SER A 121 7.74 -2.79 -13.21
N ILE A 122 8.22 -4.02 -13.06
CA ILE A 122 9.62 -4.40 -13.33
C ILE A 122 9.90 -4.30 -14.84
N THR A 123 9.03 -4.85 -15.68
CA THR A 123 9.15 -4.81 -17.16
C THR A 123 9.13 -3.36 -17.65
N LYS A 124 8.21 -2.54 -17.14
CA LYS A 124 8.14 -1.11 -17.47
C LYS A 124 9.42 -0.37 -17.10
N ALA A 125 9.96 -0.62 -15.90
CA ALA A 125 11.21 0.03 -15.46
C ALA A 125 12.40 -0.32 -16.38
N ALA A 126 12.50 -1.54 -16.85
CA ALA A 126 13.53 -1.97 -17.81
C ALA A 126 13.38 -1.23 -19.15
N HIS A 127 12.15 -1.16 -19.68
CA HIS A 127 11.85 -0.45 -20.92
C HIS A 127 12.14 1.05 -20.82
N ASP A 128 11.71 1.71 -19.74
CA ASP A 128 11.95 3.14 -19.50
C ASP A 128 13.46 3.43 -19.40
N TYR A 129 14.24 2.53 -18.79
CA TYR A 129 15.69 2.63 -18.73
C TYR A 129 16.35 2.55 -20.11
N GLU A 130 15.97 1.56 -20.95
CA GLU A 130 16.46 1.40 -22.31
C GLU A 130 16.14 2.63 -23.17
N LYS A 131 14.91 3.13 -23.11
CA LYS A 131 14.45 4.35 -23.80
C LYS A 131 15.30 5.57 -23.42
N ALA A 132 15.57 5.73 -22.11
CA ALA A 132 16.42 6.81 -21.62
C ALA A 132 17.89 6.70 -22.09
N GLN A 133 18.44 5.48 -22.17
CA GLN A 133 19.78 5.24 -22.69
C GLN A 133 19.90 5.59 -24.18
N VAL A 134 18.90 5.21 -24.99
CA VAL A 134 18.85 5.54 -26.43
C VAL A 134 18.76 7.06 -26.61
N ALA A 135 17.87 7.75 -25.89
CA ALA A 135 17.75 9.20 -25.94
C ALA A 135 19.06 9.92 -25.55
N ARG A 136 19.75 9.44 -24.51
CA ARG A 136 21.06 9.95 -24.08
C ARG A 136 22.11 9.80 -25.17
N SER A 137 22.17 8.62 -25.82
CA SER A 137 23.13 8.35 -26.89
C SER A 137 22.85 9.21 -28.13
N GLN A 138 21.58 9.42 -28.49
CA GLN A 138 21.19 10.28 -29.60
C GLN A 138 21.53 11.75 -29.34
N LEU A 139 21.29 12.26 -28.12
CA LEU A 139 21.64 13.61 -27.73
C LEU A 139 23.15 13.84 -27.76
N ALA A 140 23.94 12.90 -27.23
CA ALA A 140 25.39 12.96 -27.29
C ALA A 140 25.92 12.98 -28.76
N ALA A 141 25.32 12.16 -29.64
CA ALA A 141 25.66 12.14 -31.06
C ALA A 141 25.28 13.46 -31.79
N ALA A 142 24.14 14.08 -31.44
CA ALA A 142 23.74 15.37 -31.98
C ALA A 142 24.64 16.51 -31.50
N GLN A 143 25.08 16.51 -30.25
CA GLN A 143 26.03 17.50 -29.74
C GLN A 143 27.38 17.47 -30.48
N VAL A 144 27.86 16.29 -30.85
CA VAL A 144 29.09 16.13 -31.64
C VAL A 144 28.91 16.59 -33.10
N ARG A 145 27.72 16.38 -33.69
CA ARG A 145 27.46 16.74 -35.10
C ARG A 145 27.14 18.22 -35.32
N GLU A 146 26.38 18.84 -34.41
CA GLU A 146 25.75 20.15 -34.65
C GLU A 146 26.34 21.29 -33.84
N GLN A 147 27.44 21.06 -33.07
CA GLN A 147 28.06 22.06 -32.17
C GLN A 147 27.03 22.78 -31.27
N ILE A 148 25.98 22.09 -30.86
CA ILE A 148 24.94 22.62 -29.95
C ILE A 148 25.58 22.96 -28.60
N PRO A 149 25.21 24.07 -27.93
CA PRO A 149 25.72 24.42 -26.61
C PRO A 149 25.62 23.26 -25.63
N TYR A 150 26.67 23.07 -24.82
CA TYR A 150 26.83 21.95 -23.88
C TYR A 150 25.59 21.78 -23.01
N VAL A 151 24.77 20.79 -23.33
CA VAL A 151 23.74 20.27 -22.43
C VAL A 151 24.42 19.20 -21.58
N ASN A 152 24.40 19.37 -20.26
CA ASN A 152 24.99 18.37 -19.37
C ASN A 152 24.21 17.06 -19.49
N VAL A 153 24.71 16.14 -20.33
CA VAL A 153 24.10 14.83 -20.60
C VAL A 153 24.01 13.97 -19.32
N GLU A 154 24.86 14.27 -18.31
CA GLU A 154 24.79 13.64 -16.99
C GLU A 154 23.60 14.12 -16.16
N SER A 155 23.00 15.28 -16.49
CA SER A 155 21.78 15.75 -15.83
C SER A 155 20.52 14.98 -16.26
N ILE A 156 20.57 14.24 -17.36
CA ILE A 156 19.55 13.23 -17.68
C ILE A 156 19.76 12.07 -16.72
N LYS A 157 19.12 12.20 -15.54
CA LYS A 157 19.16 11.16 -14.49
C LYS A 157 18.52 9.90 -15.03
N THR A 158 19.33 9.00 -15.57
CA THR A 158 18.94 7.60 -15.79
C THR A 158 18.83 6.94 -14.42
N HIS A 159 17.70 7.13 -13.76
CA HIS A 159 17.43 6.38 -12.55
C HIS A 159 17.18 4.94 -13.00
N SER A 160 18.12 4.06 -12.73
CA SER A 160 17.94 2.62 -12.86
C SER A 160 17.00 2.15 -11.77
N PHE A 161 15.71 2.42 -11.92
CA PHE A 161 14.68 1.79 -11.09
C PHE A 161 14.59 0.33 -11.53
N LYS A 162 14.82 -0.59 -10.60
CA LYS A 162 14.54 -2.01 -10.85
C LYS A 162 13.03 -2.29 -10.93
N GLN A 163 12.21 -1.37 -10.43
CA GLN A 163 10.76 -1.46 -10.35
C GLN A 163 10.17 -0.05 -10.39
N ARG A 164 9.23 0.23 -11.31
CA ARG A 164 8.67 1.59 -11.51
C ARG A 164 7.68 1.98 -10.41
N TYR A 165 6.79 1.04 -10.03
CA TYR A 165 5.82 1.19 -8.97
C TYR A 165 6.01 0.08 -7.94
N VAL A 166 6.13 0.42 -6.66
CA VAL A 166 6.33 -0.54 -5.58
C VAL A 166 4.99 -0.78 -4.87
N ILE A 167 4.66 -2.04 -4.63
CA ILE A 167 3.46 -2.37 -3.83
C ILE A 167 3.65 -1.87 -2.41
N CYS A 168 2.63 -1.18 -1.88
CA CYS A 168 2.63 -0.62 -0.54
C CYS A 168 1.36 -1.04 0.20
N SER A 169 1.50 -1.46 1.44
CA SER A 169 0.39 -1.82 2.32
C SER A 169 0.61 -1.31 3.74
N GLY A 170 -0.38 -1.52 4.61
CA GLY A 170 -0.24 -1.23 6.04
C GLY A 170 0.66 -2.21 6.81
N GLY A 171 1.26 -3.19 6.14
CA GLY A 171 2.27 -4.10 6.72
C GLY A 171 1.74 -5.20 7.62
N GLY A 172 0.46 -5.20 8.01
CA GLY A 172 -0.16 -6.22 8.85
C GLY A 172 -0.58 -7.49 8.09
N PRO A 173 -1.36 -8.37 8.74
CA PRO A 173 -1.87 -9.60 8.14
C PRO A 173 -3.01 -9.35 7.13
N GLY A 174 -3.55 -10.41 6.59
CA GLY A 174 -4.71 -10.41 5.71
C GLY A 174 -4.41 -9.82 4.33
N ILE A 175 -5.25 -8.91 3.84
CA ILE A 175 -5.06 -8.29 2.51
C ILE A 175 -3.72 -7.56 2.39
N MET A 176 -3.22 -6.97 3.47
CA MET A 176 -1.91 -6.30 3.48
C MET A 176 -0.78 -7.30 3.24
N GLU A 177 -0.86 -8.45 3.91
CA GLU A 177 0.06 -9.58 3.71
C GLU A 177 -0.05 -10.15 2.30
N ALA A 178 -1.27 -10.38 1.81
CA ALA A 178 -1.52 -10.87 0.45
C ALA A 178 -0.84 -9.99 -0.60
N ALA A 179 -0.96 -8.66 -0.47
CA ALA A 179 -0.31 -7.71 -1.38
C ALA A 179 1.22 -7.80 -1.34
N ASN A 180 1.82 -7.83 -0.13
CA ASN A 180 3.27 -7.97 0.01
C ASN A 180 3.76 -9.34 -0.52
N ARG A 181 3.02 -10.44 -0.23
CA ARG A 181 3.30 -11.78 -0.76
C ARG A 181 3.30 -11.80 -2.28
N GLY A 182 2.30 -11.19 -2.91
CA GLY A 182 2.21 -11.10 -4.37
C GLY A 182 3.42 -10.40 -5.00
N ALA A 183 3.86 -9.29 -4.41
CA ALA A 183 5.06 -8.58 -4.84
C ALA A 183 6.34 -9.42 -4.69
N MET A 184 6.48 -10.12 -3.57
CA MET A 184 7.62 -11.04 -3.35
C MET A 184 7.63 -12.19 -4.38
N LEU A 185 6.48 -12.79 -4.67
CA LEU A 185 6.36 -13.87 -5.67
C LEU A 185 6.79 -13.43 -7.07
N ALA A 186 6.60 -12.16 -7.41
CA ALA A 186 7.07 -11.55 -8.65
C ALA A 186 8.55 -11.13 -8.62
N GLY A 187 9.27 -11.36 -7.52
CA GLY A 187 10.66 -10.93 -7.34
C GLY A 187 10.83 -9.42 -7.17
N GLY A 188 9.75 -8.69 -6.85
CA GLY A 188 9.78 -7.26 -6.61
C GLY A 188 9.92 -6.89 -5.14
N LYS A 189 10.14 -5.59 -4.89
CA LYS A 189 10.11 -4.99 -3.55
C LYS A 189 8.66 -4.70 -3.14
N SER A 190 8.42 -4.69 -1.83
CA SER A 190 7.17 -4.21 -1.23
C SER A 190 7.40 -3.43 0.06
N ILE A 191 6.47 -2.54 0.38
CA ILE A 191 6.54 -1.62 1.52
C ILE A 191 5.46 -2.00 2.53
N GLY A 192 5.84 -2.02 3.81
CA GLY A 192 4.91 -2.06 4.94
C GLY A 192 4.99 -0.76 5.74
N LEU A 193 3.88 0.00 5.78
CA LEU A 193 3.76 1.17 6.63
C LEU A 193 2.92 0.78 7.87
N ASN A 194 3.58 0.17 8.86
CA ASN A 194 2.94 -0.30 10.08
C ASN A 194 2.58 0.87 11.01
N ILE A 195 1.74 0.60 11.99
CA ILE A 195 1.31 1.55 13.02
C ILE A 195 1.37 0.87 14.38
N ALA A 196 1.99 1.54 15.34
CA ALA A 196 2.01 1.08 16.73
C ALA A 196 0.58 1.11 17.31
N LEU A 197 0.05 -0.06 17.65
CA LEU A 197 -1.26 -0.23 18.26
C LEU A 197 -1.12 -0.67 19.72
N PRO A 198 -2.14 -0.44 20.58
CA PRO A 198 -2.12 -0.91 21.98
C PRO A 198 -2.06 -2.44 22.12
N PHE A 199 -2.39 -3.17 21.07
CA PHE A 199 -2.24 -4.62 20.97
C PHE A 199 -1.17 -4.94 19.93
N GLU A 200 -0.39 -5.97 20.21
CA GLU A 200 0.75 -6.34 19.39
C GLU A 200 0.27 -6.90 18.04
N GLN A 201 0.67 -6.24 16.95
CA GLN A 201 0.44 -6.70 15.58
C GLN A 201 1.79 -6.71 14.87
N MET A 202 2.32 -7.91 14.63
CA MET A 202 3.61 -8.06 13.97
C MET A 202 3.50 -7.74 12.47
N PRO A 203 4.53 -7.11 11.88
CA PRO A 203 4.66 -6.97 10.45
C PRO A 203 4.64 -8.33 9.75
N ASN A 204 4.00 -8.42 8.59
CA ASN A 204 4.03 -9.67 7.82
C ASN A 204 5.44 -9.93 7.22
N SER A 205 5.76 -11.21 7.01
CA SER A 205 7.09 -11.67 6.60
C SER A 205 7.45 -11.41 5.14
N TYR A 206 6.55 -10.85 4.34
CA TYR A 206 6.75 -10.61 2.90
C TYR A 206 7.18 -9.18 2.57
N ILE A 207 7.27 -8.31 3.58
CA ILE A 207 7.77 -6.95 3.41
C ILE A 207 9.28 -6.99 3.15
N THR A 208 9.77 -6.17 2.23
CA THR A 208 11.22 -5.99 2.03
C THR A 208 11.84 -5.35 3.28
N ASP A 209 12.89 -5.96 3.86
CA ASP A 209 13.43 -5.58 5.18
C ASP A 209 13.71 -4.08 5.32
N GLU A 210 14.40 -3.48 4.34
CA GLU A 210 14.69 -2.04 4.35
C GLU A 210 13.47 -1.13 4.13
N LEU A 211 12.30 -1.71 3.77
CA LEU A 211 11.04 -1.01 3.49
C LEU A 211 9.95 -1.32 4.52
N ASN A 212 10.33 -1.89 5.64
CA ASN A 212 9.47 -2.10 6.80
C ASN A 212 9.55 -0.88 7.72
N PHE A 213 8.46 -0.10 7.79
CA PHE A 213 8.36 1.12 8.59
C PHE A 213 7.38 0.93 9.73
N GLU A 214 7.64 1.61 10.85
CA GLU A 214 6.76 1.65 12.02
C GLU A 214 6.44 3.11 12.36
N PHE A 215 5.16 3.46 12.42
CA PHE A 215 4.67 4.80 12.76
C PHE A 215 3.99 4.81 14.12
N HIS A 216 4.21 5.85 14.88
CA HIS A 216 3.45 6.16 16.08
C HIS A 216 2.24 7.06 15.76
N TYR A 217 2.39 7.96 14.79
CA TYR A 217 1.36 8.93 14.44
C TYR A 217 0.57 8.52 13.20
N PHE A 218 -0.75 8.31 13.36
CA PHE A 218 -1.65 7.94 12.25
C PHE A 218 -1.57 8.92 11.08
N PHE A 219 -1.58 10.25 11.37
CA PHE A 219 -1.53 11.26 10.31
C PHE A 219 -0.23 11.24 9.50
N MET A 220 0.90 10.86 10.11
CA MET A 220 2.17 10.73 9.39
C MET A 220 2.15 9.50 8.47
N ARG A 221 1.60 8.38 8.93
CA ARG A 221 1.41 7.20 8.08
C ARG A 221 0.48 7.49 6.89
N LYS A 222 -0.66 8.15 7.14
CA LYS A 222 -1.60 8.57 6.10
C LYS A 222 -0.96 9.51 5.08
N PHE A 223 -0.15 10.47 5.54
CA PHE A 223 0.62 11.33 4.66
C PHE A 223 1.48 10.51 3.69
N TRP A 224 2.19 9.49 4.15
CA TRP A 224 3.05 8.67 3.30
C TRP A 224 2.28 7.84 2.28
N PHE A 225 1.12 7.27 2.64
CA PHE A 225 0.25 6.60 1.68
C PHE A 225 -0.19 7.55 0.56
N ALA A 226 -0.69 8.73 0.92
CA ALA A 226 -1.16 9.70 -0.05
C ALA A 226 -0.02 10.32 -0.87
N TYR A 227 1.16 10.57 -0.25
CA TYR A 227 2.29 11.22 -0.91
C TYR A 227 2.90 10.34 -2.02
N LEU A 228 3.15 9.07 -1.73
CA LEU A 228 3.78 8.13 -2.66
C LEU A 228 2.78 7.47 -3.62
N GLY A 229 1.52 7.32 -3.23
CA GLY A 229 0.50 6.58 -3.96
C GLY A 229 0.25 7.15 -5.36
N LYS A 230 0.36 6.32 -6.38
CA LYS A 230 -0.04 6.63 -7.77
C LYS A 230 -1.32 5.88 -8.16
N ALA A 231 -1.63 4.78 -7.48
CA ALA A 231 -2.89 4.06 -7.60
C ALA A 231 -3.29 3.49 -6.24
N LEU A 232 -4.59 3.25 -6.07
CA LEU A 232 -5.17 2.74 -4.84
C LEU A 232 -6.04 1.53 -5.15
N VAL A 233 -5.87 0.44 -4.40
CA VAL A 233 -6.68 -0.78 -4.49
C VAL A 233 -7.32 -1.05 -3.13
N ILE A 234 -8.64 -1.08 -3.09
CA ILE A 234 -9.46 -1.19 -1.89
C ILE A 234 -10.18 -2.52 -1.89
N PHE A 235 -9.66 -3.48 -1.16
CA PHE A 235 -10.32 -4.78 -0.91
C PHE A 235 -11.33 -4.68 0.22
N PRO A 236 -12.23 -5.67 0.38
CA PRO A 236 -13.17 -5.71 1.50
C PRO A 236 -12.49 -5.46 2.83
N GLY A 237 -13.03 -4.53 3.61
CA GLY A 237 -12.45 -4.12 4.88
C GLY A 237 -13.41 -3.36 5.79
N GLY A 238 -12.92 -3.04 6.98
CA GLY A 238 -13.67 -2.31 8.00
C GLY A 238 -13.32 -0.83 8.05
N PHE A 239 -13.43 -0.24 9.26
CA PHE A 239 -13.27 1.20 9.47
C PHE A 239 -11.94 1.76 8.99
N GLY A 240 -10.82 1.06 9.24
CA GLY A 240 -9.51 1.55 8.77
C GLY A 240 -9.41 1.60 7.24
N THR A 241 -10.02 0.62 6.54
CA THR A 241 -10.07 0.60 5.07
C THR A 241 -10.96 1.72 4.53
N LEU A 242 -12.13 1.93 5.16
CA LEU A 242 -13.06 3.01 4.81
C LEU A 242 -12.44 4.39 5.04
N ASP A 243 -11.73 4.57 6.15
CA ASP A 243 -11.05 5.81 6.51
C ASP A 243 -10.03 6.21 5.43
N GLU A 244 -9.20 5.29 4.96
CA GLU A 244 -8.22 5.55 3.90
C GLU A 244 -8.89 5.79 2.54
N LEU A 245 -9.95 5.04 2.20
CA LEU A 245 -10.72 5.25 0.97
C LEU A 245 -11.33 6.65 0.92
N PHE A 246 -12.06 7.03 1.97
CA PHE A 246 -12.76 8.32 1.99
C PHE A 246 -11.81 9.50 2.13
N GLU A 247 -10.69 9.35 2.83
CA GLU A 247 -9.65 10.38 2.84
C GLU A 247 -9.11 10.64 1.42
N CYS A 248 -8.72 9.58 0.70
CA CYS A 248 -8.21 9.71 -0.67
C CYS A 248 -9.26 10.33 -1.61
N LEU A 249 -10.51 9.86 -1.56
CA LEU A 249 -11.61 10.42 -2.35
C LEU A 249 -11.82 11.91 -2.05
N THR A 250 -11.82 12.30 -0.77
CA THR A 250 -11.98 13.69 -0.34
C THR A 250 -10.81 14.57 -0.81
N LEU A 251 -9.58 14.08 -0.70
CA LEU A 251 -8.39 14.83 -1.13
C LEU A 251 -8.37 15.06 -2.65
N ILE A 252 -8.85 14.09 -3.44
CA ILE A 252 -8.96 14.20 -4.90
C ILE A 252 -10.12 15.13 -5.27
N GLN A 253 -11.32 14.91 -4.71
CA GLN A 253 -12.52 15.69 -4.95
C GLN A 253 -12.29 17.19 -4.69
N THR A 254 -11.62 17.51 -3.59
CA THR A 254 -11.32 18.89 -3.17
C THR A 254 -10.11 19.51 -3.88
N GLY A 255 -9.43 18.77 -4.76
CA GLY A 255 -8.24 19.22 -5.48
C GLY A 255 -6.99 19.42 -4.60
N LYS A 256 -6.99 18.92 -3.36
CA LYS A 256 -5.81 18.93 -2.49
C LYS A 256 -4.70 18.02 -3.05
N ILE A 257 -5.09 16.88 -3.59
CA ILE A 257 -4.23 16.03 -4.43
C ILE A 257 -4.57 16.35 -5.89
N ARG A 258 -3.63 16.99 -6.59
CA ARG A 258 -3.80 17.36 -8.01
C ARG A 258 -3.41 16.23 -8.97
N LYS A 259 -2.60 15.27 -8.51
CA LYS A 259 -2.25 14.10 -9.31
C LYS A 259 -3.50 13.23 -9.50
N LYS A 260 -3.74 12.81 -10.73
CA LYS A 260 -4.73 11.78 -11.02
C LYS A 260 -4.24 10.47 -10.43
N MET A 261 -5.12 9.80 -9.70
CA MET A 261 -4.82 8.53 -9.03
C MET A 261 -5.98 7.58 -9.27
N PRO A 262 -5.82 6.54 -10.10
CA PRO A 262 -6.85 5.52 -10.29
C PRO A 262 -7.13 4.82 -8.95
N ILE A 263 -8.42 4.66 -8.64
CA ILE A 263 -8.91 3.98 -7.44
C ILE A 263 -9.75 2.79 -7.88
N VAL A 264 -9.29 1.59 -7.54
CA VAL A 264 -10.04 0.34 -7.73
C VAL A 264 -10.70 -0.05 -6.40
N VAL A 265 -12.02 -0.21 -6.42
CA VAL A 265 -12.81 -0.78 -5.33
C VAL A 265 -13.12 -2.23 -5.69
N TYR A 266 -12.34 -3.14 -5.10
CA TYR A 266 -12.36 -4.56 -5.43
C TYR A 266 -13.39 -5.33 -4.61
N GLY A 267 -14.22 -6.16 -5.27
CA GLY A 267 -15.29 -6.91 -4.62
C GLY A 267 -16.62 -6.15 -4.62
N THR A 268 -17.14 -5.88 -5.81
CA THR A 268 -18.37 -5.09 -6.04
C THR A 268 -19.53 -5.52 -5.15
N GLN A 269 -19.77 -6.82 -5.04
CA GLN A 269 -20.87 -7.36 -4.23
C GLN A 269 -20.76 -7.01 -2.74
N PHE A 270 -19.53 -6.97 -2.20
CA PHE A 270 -19.32 -6.56 -0.80
C PHE A 270 -19.60 -5.07 -0.64
N TRP A 271 -19.00 -4.24 -1.49
CA TRP A 271 -19.05 -2.79 -1.34
C TRP A 271 -20.44 -2.21 -1.56
N GLN A 272 -21.20 -2.71 -2.54
CA GLN A 272 -22.59 -2.30 -2.79
C GLN A 272 -23.55 -2.62 -1.62
N LYS A 273 -23.19 -3.58 -0.75
CA LYS A 273 -23.95 -3.85 0.48
C LYS A 273 -23.56 -2.96 1.66
N ILE A 274 -22.38 -2.35 1.61
CA ILE A 274 -21.82 -1.53 2.71
C ILE A 274 -22.03 -0.05 2.45
N ILE A 275 -21.88 0.39 1.18
CA ILE A 275 -21.97 1.79 0.81
C ILE A 275 -22.83 1.92 -0.44
N ASP A 276 -23.87 2.74 -0.34
CA ASP A 276 -24.69 3.13 -1.47
C ASP A 276 -24.18 4.49 -2.02
N PHE A 277 -23.26 4.43 -2.97
CA PHE A 277 -22.69 5.62 -3.60
C PHE A 277 -23.72 6.38 -4.45
N GLU A 278 -24.70 5.68 -5.05
CA GLU A 278 -25.76 6.31 -5.87
C GLU A 278 -26.71 7.12 -4.97
N MET A 279 -26.97 6.65 -3.76
CA MET A 279 -27.75 7.42 -2.79
C MET A 279 -27.04 8.67 -2.30
N LEU A 280 -25.69 8.64 -2.19
CA LEU A 280 -24.92 9.86 -1.89
C LEU A 280 -25.05 10.91 -3.00
N GLU A 281 -25.04 10.48 -4.27
CA GLU A 281 -25.30 11.37 -5.42
C GLU A 281 -26.74 11.85 -5.42
N TYR A 282 -27.71 10.96 -5.22
CA TYR A 282 -29.15 11.29 -5.20
C TYR A 282 -29.48 12.38 -4.16
N TYR A 283 -28.88 12.31 -2.98
CA TYR A 283 -29.06 13.33 -1.94
C TYR A 283 -28.16 14.56 -2.14
N GLY A 284 -27.37 14.63 -3.19
CA GLY A 284 -26.48 15.75 -3.48
C GLY A 284 -25.30 15.90 -2.53
N MET A 285 -24.93 14.81 -1.83
CA MET A 285 -23.75 14.80 -0.94
C MET A 285 -22.44 14.71 -1.74
N ILE A 286 -22.50 14.09 -2.92
CA ILE A 286 -21.43 14.04 -3.91
C ILE A 286 -22.02 14.35 -5.29
N SER A 287 -21.16 14.70 -6.25
CA SER A 287 -21.55 14.91 -7.65
C SER A 287 -21.47 13.60 -8.45
N ARG A 288 -22.18 13.54 -9.58
CA ARG A 288 -22.04 12.43 -10.53
C ARG A 288 -20.60 12.25 -11.04
N GLN A 289 -19.85 13.33 -11.13
CA GLN A 289 -18.44 13.28 -11.53
C GLN A 289 -17.57 12.57 -10.46
N ASP A 290 -17.94 12.68 -9.18
CA ASP A 290 -17.19 12.03 -8.10
C ASP A 290 -17.31 10.51 -8.17
N LEU A 291 -18.42 9.96 -8.70
CA LEU A 291 -18.58 8.52 -8.94
C LEU A 291 -17.56 7.99 -9.96
N SER A 292 -17.12 8.82 -10.91
CA SER A 292 -16.11 8.44 -11.90
C SER A 292 -14.68 8.31 -11.32
N LEU A 293 -14.47 8.69 -10.07
CA LEU A 293 -13.20 8.49 -9.38
C LEU A 293 -12.95 7.01 -9.02
N ILE A 294 -14.01 6.20 -9.02
CA ILE A 294 -13.99 4.81 -8.55
C ILE A 294 -14.21 3.86 -9.73
N HIS A 295 -13.33 2.88 -9.86
CA HIS A 295 -13.52 1.73 -10.72
C HIS A 295 -13.82 0.49 -9.87
N PHE A 296 -15.00 -0.11 -10.07
CA PHE A 296 -15.34 -1.37 -9.43
C PHE A 296 -14.79 -2.55 -10.21
N SER A 297 -14.18 -3.50 -9.52
CA SER A 297 -13.59 -4.70 -10.12
C SER A 297 -13.84 -5.95 -9.28
N ASP A 298 -14.00 -7.09 -9.93
CA ASP A 298 -14.22 -8.39 -9.29
C ASP A 298 -13.21 -9.45 -9.72
N THR A 299 -12.23 -9.09 -10.57
CA THR A 299 -11.16 -10.01 -10.99
C THR A 299 -9.80 -9.32 -10.97
N PRO A 300 -8.71 -10.04 -10.63
CA PRO A 300 -7.36 -9.48 -10.66
C PRO A 300 -6.97 -8.96 -12.03
N GLN A 301 -7.42 -9.60 -13.09
CA GLN A 301 -7.10 -9.21 -14.47
C GLN A 301 -7.74 -7.89 -14.85
N ASP A 302 -9.03 -7.67 -14.55
CA ASP A 302 -9.73 -6.41 -14.83
C ASP A 302 -9.09 -5.26 -14.05
N ALA A 303 -8.86 -5.42 -12.74
CA ALA A 303 -8.19 -4.43 -11.91
C ALA A 303 -6.77 -4.12 -12.42
N PHE A 304 -6.02 -5.12 -12.84
CA PHE A 304 -4.69 -4.97 -13.42
C PHE A 304 -4.71 -4.14 -14.71
N GLU A 305 -5.56 -4.50 -15.68
CA GLU A 305 -5.62 -3.78 -16.97
C GLU A 305 -6.09 -2.34 -16.79
N TYR A 306 -7.04 -2.09 -15.89
CA TYR A 306 -7.46 -0.73 -15.57
C TYR A 306 -6.31 0.11 -14.98
N ILE A 307 -5.64 -0.38 -13.93
CA ILE A 307 -4.53 0.34 -13.29
C ILE A 307 -3.38 0.57 -14.27
N LYS A 308 -3.01 -0.46 -15.03
CA LYS A 308 -1.96 -0.41 -16.03
C LYS A 308 -2.25 0.65 -17.11
N SER A 309 -3.47 0.65 -17.65
CA SER A 309 -3.86 1.60 -18.70
C SER A 309 -3.84 3.04 -18.19
N GLU A 310 -4.40 3.28 -17.00
CA GLU A 310 -4.44 4.62 -16.40
C GLU A 310 -3.04 5.13 -16.03
N LEU A 311 -2.20 4.32 -15.40
CA LEU A 311 -0.83 4.72 -15.07
C LEU A 311 0.04 4.94 -16.30
N THR A 312 -0.13 4.13 -17.35
CA THR A 312 0.58 4.35 -18.63
C THR A 312 0.18 5.68 -19.26
N ARG A 313 -1.13 5.98 -19.32
CA ARG A 313 -1.65 7.24 -19.83
C ARG A 313 -1.15 8.46 -19.03
N LEU A 314 -1.05 8.33 -17.72
CA LEU A 314 -0.55 9.40 -16.85
C LEU A 314 0.95 9.65 -17.04
N ASP A 315 1.76 8.59 -17.16
CA ASP A 315 3.20 8.71 -17.43
C ASP A 315 3.46 9.39 -18.78
N GLU A 316 2.73 9.02 -19.84
CA GLU A 316 2.84 9.64 -21.16
C GLU A 316 2.42 11.13 -21.13
N GLY A 317 1.42 11.49 -20.37
CA GLY A 317 0.99 12.87 -20.15
C GLY A 317 2.04 13.70 -19.38
N GLU A 318 2.69 13.13 -18.36
CA GLU A 318 3.79 13.78 -17.65
C GLU A 318 5.02 13.98 -18.57
N GLU A 319 5.40 12.98 -19.40
CA GLU A 319 6.48 13.10 -20.38
C GLU A 319 6.22 14.22 -21.40
N THR A 320 5.02 14.30 -21.94
CA THR A 320 4.63 15.33 -22.90
C THR A 320 4.68 16.73 -22.29
N PHE A 321 4.21 16.88 -21.04
CA PHE A 321 4.26 18.16 -20.30
C PHE A 321 5.69 18.63 -20.07
N LEU A 322 6.59 17.74 -19.64
CA LEU A 322 8.01 18.06 -19.40
C LEU A 322 8.76 18.39 -20.68
N GLN A 323 8.45 17.74 -21.81
CA GLN A 323 9.00 18.08 -23.12
C GLN A 323 8.59 19.45 -23.61
N SER A 324 7.32 19.86 -23.35
CA SER A 324 6.80 21.17 -23.72
C SER A 324 7.22 22.30 -22.75
N ASN A 325 7.68 21.94 -21.53
CA ASN A 325 8.09 22.88 -20.49
C ASN A 325 9.42 22.44 -19.84
N PRO A 326 10.54 22.55 -20.54
CA PRO A 326 11.84 22.01 -20.06
C PRO A 326 12.37 22.68 -18.79
N HIS A 327 11.74 23.76 -18.33
CA HIS A 327 12.09 24.50 -17.10
C HIS A 327 11.05 24.36 -15.97
N ALA A 328 10.06 23.44 -16.08
CA ALA A 328 9.02 23.21 -15.08
C ALA A 328 9.49 22.39 -13.88
#